data_d6ce17c62c6424bf0cf1e0ce69b4df98
#
_entry.id   d6ce17c62c6424bf0cf1e0ce69b4df98
#
_cell.length_a   1.000
_cell.length_b   1.000
_cell.length_c   1.000
_cell.angle_alpha   90.00
_cell.angle_beta   90.00
_cell.angle_gamma   90.00
#
_symmetry.space_group_name_H-M   'P 1'
#
loop_
_entity.id
_entity.type
_entity.pdbx_description
1 polymer ?
#
loop_
_entity_poly.entity_id
_entity_poly.type
_entity_poly.pdbx_seq_one_letter_code
_entity_poly.pdbx_strand_id
1 'polypeptide(L)'
;TTLKTNLYGYFHMAQEAVPYLKPGSAIINTGSITGIDGSKELIDYSMTKGGIHAFTRALSGSLISKGIRVNAVAPGPVWTPLNPSDKEADQVAQFGAKTPMGRPAQPEEIAPAYVFLASPQCSSYITGEILPIIGGY
;
A
#
# COMPACT_ATOMS: atom_id res chain seq x y z
N THR A 1 -8.20 -6.04 -16.03
CA THR A 1 -6.84 -6.43 -16.06
C THR A 1 -6.05 -5.75 -14.96
N THR A 2 -5.01 -6.42 -14.49
CA THR A 2 -4.22 -6.00 -13.33
C THR A 2 -3.62 -4.60 -13.51
N LEU A 3 -3.02 -4.32 -14.67
CA LEU A 3 -2.43 -3.01 -14.97
C LEU A 3 -3.45 -1.87 -14.90
N LYS A 4 -4.61 -2.04 -15.53
CA LYS A 4 -5.65 -1.00 -15.53
C LYS A 4 -6.21 -0.76 -14.14
N THR A 5 -6.50 -1.83 -13.40
CA THR A 5 -7.09 -1.72 -12.06
C THR A 5 -6.08 -1.13 -11.07
N ASN A 6 -4.85 -1.63 -11.05
CA ASN A 6 -3.88 -1.29 -10.02
C ASN A 6 -3.07 -0.03 -10.32
N LEU A 7 -2.93 0.38 -11.58
CA LEU A 7 -2.16 1.58 -11.95
C LEU A 7 -3.06 2.72 -12.39
N TYR A 8 -3.89 2.50 -13.39
CA TYR A 8 -4.73 3.56 -13.94
C TYR A 8 -5.73 4.08 -12.91
N GLY A 9 -6.28 3.20 -12.09
CA GLY A 9 -7.20 3.61 -11.02
C GLY A 9 -6.55 4.59 -10.05
N TYR A 10 -5.34 4.30 -9.59
CA TYR A 10 -4.60 5.19 -8.69
C TYR A 10 -4.30 6.54 -9.34
N PHE A 11 -3.81 6.50 -10.56
CA PHE A 11 -3.48 7.70 -11.30
C PHE A 11 -4.71 8.60 -11.52
N HIS A 12 -5.80 8.03 -12.02
CA HIS A 12 -7.01 8.79 -12.31
C HIS A 12 -7.69 9.31 -11.05
N MET A 13 -7.75 8.52 -9.99
CA MET A 13 -8.32 8.99 -8.72
C MET A 13 -7.53 10.16 -8.15
N ALA A 14 -6.20 10.09 -8.17
CA ALA A 14 -5.37 11.20 -7.72
C ALA A 14 -5.54 12.43 -8.61
N GLN A 15 -5.54 12.25 -9.93
CA GLN A 15 -5.71 13.34 -10.89
C GLN A 15 -7.02 14.10 -10.67
N GLU A 16 -8.10 13.38 -10.44
CA GLU A 16 -9.41 13.99 -10.21
C GLU A 16 -9.56 14.60 -8.80
N ALA A 17 -8.89 14.03 -7.80
CA ALA A 17 -9.00 14.50 -6.43
C ALA A 17 -8.15 15.74 -6.14
N VAL A 18 -6.95 15.85 -6.71
CA VAL A 18 -5.97 16.90 -6.38
C VAL A 18 -6.54 18.32 -6.47
N PRO A 19 -7.34 18.70 -7.50
CA PRO A 19 -7.89 20.04 -7.56
C PRO A 19 -8.78 20.44 -6.37
N TYR A 20 -9.30 19.45 -5.64
CA TYR A 20 -10.19 19.67 -4.49
C TYR A 20 -9.47 19.57 -3.15
N LEU A 21 -8.21 19.16 -3.13
CA LEU A 21 -7.44 18.98 -1.90
C LEU A 21 -6.86 20.32 -1.45
N LYS A 22 -6.96 20.57 -0.15
CA LYS A 22 -6.42 21.77 0.51
C LYS A 22 -5.06 21.49 1.13
N PRO A 23 -4.24 22.53 1.40
CA PRO A 23 -3.02 22.33 2.19
C PRO A 23 -3.34 21.61 3.52
N GLY A 24 -2.49 20.67 3.89
CA GLY A 24 -2.71 19.77 5.03
C GLY A 24 -3.38 18.46 4.68
N SER A 25 -3.86 18.29 3.46
CA SER A 25 -4.42 17.01 2.99
C SER A 25 -3.35 15.93 2.85
N ALA A 26 -3.79 14.67 2.87
CA ALA A 26 -2.93 13.51 2.68
C ALA A 26 -3.56 12.54 1.68
N ILE A 27 -2.72 11.99 0.81
CA ILE A 27 -3.06 10.87 -0.07
C ILE A 27 -2.28 9.66 0.46
N ILE A 28 -2.98 8.54 0.65
CA ILE A 28 -2.37 7.29 1.13
C ILE A 28 -2.70 6.19 0.13
N ASN A 29 -1.68 5.70 -0.54
CA ASN A 29 -1.81 4.61 -1.50
C ASN A 29 -1.56 3.27 -0.82
N THR A 30 -2.17 2.22 -1.34
CA THR A 30 -1.94 0.86 -0.87
C THR A 30 -1.03 0.14 -1.86
N GLY A 31 0.22 -0.05 -1.45
CA GLY A 31 1.20 -0.84 -2.16
C GLY A 31 1.18 -2.30 -1.71
N SER A 32 2.35 -2.92 -1.70
CA SER A 32 2.54 -4.30 -1.24
C SER A 32 4.01 -4.59 -1.03
N ILE A 33 4.31 -5.55 -0.14
CA ILE A 33 5.66 -6.13 -0.04
C ILE A 33 6.16 -6.64 -1.40
N THR A 34 5.28 -7.17 -2.24
CA THR A 34 5.66 -7.63 -3.59
C THR A 34 6.14 -6.50 -4.49
N GLY A 35 5.74 -5.26 -4.21
CA GLY A 35 6.25 -4.08 -4.91
C GLY A 35 7.63 -3.64 -4.42
N ILE A 36 8.09 -4.13 -3.27
CA ILE A 36 9.43 -3.89 -2.72
C ILE A 36 10.37 -5.01 -3.16
N ASP A 37 10.01 -6.26 -2.86
CA ASP A 37 10.89 -7.42 -3.03
C ASP A 37 10.62 -8.21 -4.32
N GLY A 38 9.45 -8.01 -4.92
CA GLY A 38 8.98 -8.81 -6.04
C GLY A 38 8.44 -10.16 -5.58
N SER A 39 7.73 -10.83 -6.48
CA SER A 39 7.28 -12.21 -6.29
C SER A 39 7.34 -12.93 -7.62
N LYS A 40 8.10 -14.02 -7.67
CA LYS A 40 8.22 -14.85 -8.89
C LYS A 40 6.90 -15.45 -9.35
N GLU A 41 5.91 -15.54 -8.46
CA GLU A 41 4.59 -16.11 -8.71
C GLU A 41 3.56 -15.05 -9.07
N LEU A 42 3.87 -13.77 -8.84
CA LEU A 42 2.97 -12.63 -9.03
C LEU A 42 3.68 -11.51 -9.81
N ILE A 43 4.12 -11.81 -11.02
CA ILE A 43 4.99 -10.90 -11.79
C ILE A 43 4.25 -9.60 -12.15
N ASP A 44 3.06 -9.70 -12.74
CA ASP A 44 2.26 -8.54 -13.13
C ASP A 44 1.79 -7.74 -11.90
N TYR A 45 1.37 -8.43 -10.85
CA TYR A 45 0.97 -7.80 -9.58
C TYR A 45 2.15 -7.06 -8.94
N SER A 46 3.33 -7.68 -8.89
CA SER A 46 4.55 -7.06 -8.37
C SER A 46 4.93 -5.81 -9.17
N MET A 47 4.83 -5.88 -10.49
CA MET A 47 5.08 -4.74 -11.37
C MET A 47 4.12 -3.59 -11.07
N THR A 48 2.83 -3.86 -10.90
CA THR A 48 1.84 -2.84 -10.60
C THR A 48 2.04 -2.23 -9.22
N LYS A 49 2.34 -3.04 -8.22
CA LYS A 49 2.58 -2.56 -6.86
C LYS A 49 3.88 -1.76 -6.76
N GLY A 50 4.93 -2.17 -7.47
CA GLY A 50 6.14 -1.38 -7.63
C GLY A 50 5.87 -0.03 -8.32
N GLY A 51 5.01 -0.05 -9.34
CA GLY A 51 4.54 1.16 -10.00
C GLY A 51 3.81 2.11 -9.05
N ILE A 52 2.97 1.59 -8.15
CA ILE A 52 2.29 2.39 -7.12
C ILE A 52 3.29 3.04 -6.17
N HIS A 53 4.35 2.32 -5.78
CA HIS A 53 5.40 2.87 -4.93
C HIS A 53 6.14 4.02 -5.63
N ALA A 54 6.52 3.84 -6.89
CA ALA A 54 7.17 4.89 -7.68
C ALA A 54 6.23 6.09 -7.90
N PHE A 55 4.96 5.83 -8.19
CA PHE A 55 3.94 6.87 -8.31
C PHE A 55 3.79 7.67 -7.02
N THR A 56 3.77 7.01 -5.88
CA THR A 56 3.68 7.67 -4.56
C THR A 56 4.82 8.67 -4.37
N ARG A 57 6.04 8.26 -4.66
CA ARG A 57 7.22 9.13 -4.52
C ARG A 57 7.20 10.30 -5.49
N ALA A 58 6.86 10.04 -6.74
CA ALA A 58 6.78 11.09 -7.76
C ALA A 58 5.68 12.11 -7.44
N LEU A 59 4.51 11.63 -7.05
CA LEU A 59 3.37 12.49 -6.70
C LEU A 59 3.67 13.31 -5.44
N SER A 60 4.34 12.71 -4.47
CA SER A 60 4.79 13.41 -3.26
C SER A 60 5.63 14.65 -3.61
N GLY A 61 6.65 14.48 -4.44
CA GLY A 61 7.47 15.59 -4.88
C GLY A 61 6.70 16.66 -5.64
N SER A 62 5.75 16.25 -6.48
CA SER A 62 4.91 17.15 -7.25
C SER A 62 3.95 17.98 -6.39
N LEU A 63 3.47 17.43 -5.28
CA LEU A 63 2.44 18.06 -4.44
C LEU A 63 2.99 18.74 -3.18
N ILE A 64 4.28 18.67 -2.95
CA ILE A 64 4.89 19.24 -1.74
C ILE A 64 4.65 20.75 -1.66
N SER A 65 4.73 21.46 -2.78
CA SER A 65 4.50 22.91 -2.84
C SER A 65 3.03 23.29 -2.56
N LYS A 66 2.12 22.34 -2.69
CA LYS A 66 0.70 22.53 -2.36
C LYS A 66 0.37 22.16 -0.92
N GLY A 67 1.35 21.73 -0.13
CA GLY A 67 1.16 21.30 1.25
C GLY A 67 0.40 19.99 1.37
N ILE A 68 0.46 19.12 0.37
CA ILE A 68 -0.22 17.83 0.35
C ILE A 68 0.84 16.74 0.50
N ARG A 69 0.63 15.84 1.47
CA ARG A 69 1.51 14.70 1.71
C ARG A 69 0.99 13.48 0.95
N VAL A 70 1.91 12.69 0.42
CA VAL A 70 1.58 11.45 -0.31
C VAL A 70 2.48 10.33 0.20
N ASN A 71 1.88 9.31 0.77
CA ASN A 71 2.58 8.14 1.30
C ASN A 71 1.88 6.86 0.86
N ALA A 72 2.51 5.73 1.09
CA ALA A 72 1.91 4.43 0.84
C ALA A 72 2.10 3.50 2.03
N VAL A 73 1.17 2.58 2.20
CA VAL A 73 1.31 1.43 3.09
C VAL A 73 1.59 0.21 2.20
N ALA A 74 2.59 -0.58 2.58
CA ALA A 74 2.98 -1.79 1.86
C ALA A 74 2.80 -3.01 2.77
N PRO A 75 1.59 -3.61 2.78
CA PRO A 75 1.35 -4.78 3.62
C PRO A 75 2.05 -6.03 3.09
N GLY A 76 2.42 -6.91 4.00
CA GLY A 76 2.74 -8.30 3.72
C GLY A 76 1.45 -9.15 3.68
N PRO A 77 1.55 -10.43 4.07
CA PRO A 77 0.36 -11.29 4.14
C PRO A 77 -0.64 -10.80 5.17
N VAL A 78 -1.86 -10.53 4.73
CA VAL A 78 -2.97 -10.09 5.59
C VAL A 78 -4.13 -11.06 5.42
N TRP A 79 -4.70 -11.51 6.52
CA TRP A 79 -5.85 -12.40 6.51
C TRP A 79 -7.11 -11.62 6.11
N THR A 80 -7.63 -11.93 4.93
CA THR A 80 -8.85 -11.30 4.39
C THR A 80 -9.77 -12.36 3.81
N PRO A 81 -11.06 -12.05 3.57
CA PRO A 81 -11.98 -13.00 2.91
C PRO A 81 -11.53 -13.47 1.53
N LEU A 82 -10.66 -12.72 0.86
CA LEU A 82 -10.11 -13.09 -0.45
C LEU A 82 -9.27 -14.36 -0.36
N ASN A 83 -8.52 -14.55 0.72
CA ASN A 83 -7.59 -15.66 0.88
C ASN A 83 -8.28 -17.05 0.87
N PRO A 84 -9.39 -17.27 1.60
CA PRO A 84 -10.10 -18.55 1.54
C PRO A 84 -10.77 -18.82 0.19
N SER A 85 -11.14 -17.78 -0.55
CA SER A 85 -11.84 -17.96 -1.84
C SER A 85 -10.91 -18.30 -2.99
N ASP A 86 -9.61 -17.96 -2.89
CA ASP A 86 -8.63 -18.11 -3.97
C ASP A 86 -7.67 -19.27 -3.78
N LYS A 87 -7.72 -19.99 -2.65
CA LYS A 87 -6.72 -20.99 -2.28
C LYS A 87 -7.35 -22.27 -1.77
N GLU A 88 -6.63 -23.39 -1.96
CA GLU A 88 -7.02 -24.65 -1.35
C GLU A 88 -6.85 -24.61 0.17
N ALA A 89 -7.57 -25.52 0.88
CA ALA A 89 -7.61 -25.53 2.36
C ALA A 89 -6.22 -25.59 3.02
N ASP A 90 -5.29 -26.39 2.47
CA ASP A 90 -3.92 -26.50 3.00
C ASP A 90 -3.14 -25.19 2.81
N GLN A 91 -3.34 -24.51 1.69
CA GLN A 91 -2.70 -23.23 1.42
C GLN A 91 -3.28 -22.13 2.33
N VAL A 92 -4.58 -22.18 2.61
CA VAL A 92 -5.24 -21.27 3.55
C VAL A 92 -4.68 -21.44 4.96
N ALA A 93 -4.55 -22.69 5.41
CA ALA A 93 -4.03 -23.00 6.75
C ALA A 93 -2.59 -22.55 6.96
N GLN A 94 -1.78 -22.52 5.89
CA GLN A 94 -0.35 -22.13 5.95
C GLN A 94 -0.11 -20.69 5.52
N PHE A 95 -1.15 -19.94 5.17
CA PHE A 95 -1.01 -18.57 4.71
C PHE A 95 -0.34 -17.70 5.77
N GLY A 96 0.75 -17.03 5.37
CA GLY A 96 1.52 -16.16 6.27
C GLY A 96 2.45 -16.90 7.23
N ALA A 97 2.47 -18.24 7.26
CA ALA A 97 3.32 -19.01 8.16
C ALA A 97 4.82 -18.82 7.89
N LYS A 98 5.21 -18.37 6.70
CA LYS A 98 6.60 -18.11 6.31
C LYS A 98 7.12 -16.74 6.75
N THR A 99 6.27 -15.87 7.28
CA THR A 99 6.73 -14.61 7.85
C THR A 99 7.58 -14.88 9.09
N PRO A 100 8.55 -14.01 9.44
CA PRO A 100 9.30 -14.17 10.69
C PRO A 100 8.40 -14.23 11.94
N MET A 101 7.27 -13.52 11.94
CA MET A 101 6.27 -13.63 13.01
C MET A 101 5.45 -14.91 12.97
N GLY A 102 5.55 -15.71 11.88
CA GLY A 102 4.93 -17.02 11.77
C GLY A 102 3.42 -17.01 11.53
N ARG A 103 2.84 -15.87 11.18
CA ARG A 103 1.41 -15.71 10.93
C ARG A 103 1.12 -14.56 9.99
N PRO A 104 -0.05 -14.52 9.33
CA PRO A 104 -0.48 -13.30 8.63
C PRO A 104 -0.90 -12.22 9.64
N ALA A 105 -0.92 -10.99 9.17
CA ALA A 105 -1.51 -9.90 9.95
C ALA A 105 -3.04 -9.97 9.90
N GLN A 106 -3.66 -9.41 10.91
CA GLN A 106 -5.10 -9.11 10.88
C GLN A 106 -5.31 -7.71 10.31
N PRO A 107 -6.48 -7.42 9.69
CA PRO A 107 -6.76 -6.07 9.19
C PRO A 107 -6.57 -4.97 10.23
N GLU A 108 -6.89 -5.24 11.49
CA GLU A 108 -6.72 -4.31 12.62
C GLU A 108 -5.25 -3.96 12.89
N GLU A 109 -4.32 -4.78 12.41
CA GLU A 109 -2.89 -4.52 12.54
C GLU A 109 -2.35 -3.64 11.41
N ILE A 110 -3.10 -3.50 10.32
CA ILE A 110 -2.74 -2.66 9.17
C ILE A 110 -3.42 -1.29 9.26
N ALA A 111 -4.68 -1.25 9.66
CA ALA A 111 -5.51 -0.04 9.67
C ALA A 111 -4.88 1.15 10.42
N PRO A 112 -4.22 0.98 11.58
CA PRO A 112 -3.63 2.11 12.30
C PRO A 112 -2.57 2.89 11.50
N ALA A 113 -1.90 2.26 10.56
CA ALA A 113 -0.93 2.93 9.70
C ALA A 113 -1.58 4.00 8.82
N TYR A 114 -2.78 3.75 8.33
CA TYR A 114 -3.55 4.72 7.55
C TYR A 114 -3.95 5.93 8.40
N VAL A 115 -4.40 5.68 9.61
CA VAL A 115 -4.73 6.75 10.56
C VAL A 115 -3.51 7.59 10.87
N PHE A 116 -2.38 6.96 11.15
CA PHE A 116 -1.10 7.62 11.41
C PHE A 116 -0.67 8.52 10.24
N LEU A 117 -0.71 7.99 9.03
CA LEU A 117 -0.30 8.75 7.83
C LEU A 117 -1.32 9.82 7.43
N ALA A 118 -2.58 9.66 7.77
CA ALA A 118 -3.61 10.66 7.51
C ALA A 118 -3.56 11.82 8.50
N SER A 119 -3.09 11.58 9.73
CA SER A 119 -3.12 12.57 10.81
C SER A 119 -1.95 13.55 10.69
N PRO A 120 -2.22 14.85 10.46
CA PRO A 120 -1.15 15.84 10.44
C PRO A 120 -0.46 16.01 11.80
N GLN A 121 -1.13 15.72 12.90
CA GLN A 121 -0.52 15.74 14.23
C GLN A 121 0.54 14.65 14.40
N CYS A 122 0.38 13.52 13.72
CA CYS A 122 1.27 12.37 13.85
C CYS A 122 2.35 12.30 12.77
N SER A 123 2.08 12.80 11.56
CA SER A 123 2.93 12.53 10.39
C SER A 123 3.14 13.75 9.48
N SER A 124 3.07 14.97 10.02
CA SER A 124 3.19 16.20 9.21
C SER A 124 4.53 16.34 8.47
N TYR A 125 5.57 15.67 8.92
CA TYR A 125 6.91 15.72 8.31
C TYR A 125 7.24 14.48 7.48
N ILE A 126 6.23 13.63 7.20
CA ILE A 126 6.38 12.37 6.46
C ILE A 126 5.65 12.50 5.13
N THR A 127 6.39 12.45 4.03
CA THR A 127 5.85 12.40 2.67
C THR A 127 6.81 11.65 1.74
N GLY A 128 6.27 10.93 0.77
CA GLY A 128 7.05 10.12 -0.15
C GLY A 128 7.50 8.78 0.43
N GLU A 129 6.97 8.38 1.58
CA GLU A 129 7.36 7.14 2.26
C GLU A 129 6.47 5.97 1.87
N ILE A 130 7.11 4.80 1.84
CA ILE A 130 6.45 3.50 1.70
C ILE A 130 6.62 2.79 3.03
N LEU A 131 5.54 2.68 3.80
CA LEU A 131 5.58 2.07 5.13
C LEU A 131 5.28 0.57 5.03
N PRO A 132 6.29 -0.31 5.20
CA PRO A 132 6.06 -1.75 5.17
C PRO A 132 5.48 -2.23 6.49
N ILE A 133 4.46 -3.11 6.41
CA ILE A 133 3.87 -3.80 7.56
C ILE A 133 3.85 -5.28 7.19
N ILE A 134 4.92 -5.97 7.52
CA ILE A 134 5.30 -7.20 6.83
C ILE A 134 5.68 -8.36 7.77
N GLY A 135 5.54 -8.21 9.06
CA GLY A 135 5.77 -9.31 10.02
C GLY A 135 7.23 -9.70 10.20
N GLY A 136 8.16 -8.76 9.96
CA GLY A 136 9.57 -8.93 10.33
C GLY A 136 10.56 -9.25 9.19
N TYR A 137 10.15 -9.08 7.95
CA TYR A 137 11.10 -9.24 6.81
C TYR A 137 12.18 -8.16 6.82
#